data_ebcf11f668ab502f147089106d6633bd
#
_entry.id   ebcf11f668ab502f147089106d6633bd
#
_cell.length_a   1.000
_cell.length_b   1.000
_cell.length_c   1.000
_cell.angle_alpha   90.00
_cell.angle_beta   90.00
_cell.angle_gamma   90.00
#
_symmetry.space_group_name_H-M   'P 1'
#
loop_
_entity.id
_entity.type
_entity.pdbx_description
1 polymer ?
#
loop_
_entity_poly.entity_id
_entity_poly.type
_entity_poly.pdbx_seq_one_letter_code
_entity_poly.pdbx_strand_id
1 'polypeptide(L)'
;MAQEQAKAASFRVLHSGREILLLPNVWDVASALLIEESGFKAVATSSAGIAFSLGYPDGQRISREQMLAVIARIAKAVRVPVTADVEAGYGKTPEDAGRTARAVAEAGAVGMNLEDAMGDSPSVLVELPLQLEKIRAVREMASRLRIPLVLNARTDMYLLQIGDPAERYDETVRRLSAFREAGADCVFAPGLRDAPTIGRLVADLKCPINILAGPGSPSVPELSKLGVARVSLGSATMRATVGCLRRIAQELKATGTYSNLEDAPSHAEMNRMMERKP
;
A
#
# COMPACT_ATOMS: atom_id res chain seq x y z
N MET A 1 -8.70 -8.18 19.54
CA MET A 1 -7.64 -7.35 20.18
C MET A 1 -6.33 -8.11 20.38
N ALA A 2 -6.26 -9.24 21.10
CA ALA A 2 -4.99 -9.98 21.24
C ALA A 2 -4.41 -10.50 19.92
N GLN A 3 -5.26 -10.97 19.02
CA GLN A 3 -4.85 -11.44 17.70
C GLN A 3 -4.34 -10.31 16.81
N GLU A 4 -4.98 -9.15 16.81
CA GLU A 4 -4.53 -7.97 16.06
C GLU A 4 -3.21 -7.44 16.60
N GLN A 5 -3.01 -7.45 17.91
CA GLN A 5 -1.72 -7.09 18.52
C GLN A 5 -0.60 -8.04 18.09
N ALA A 6 -0.86 -9.35 18.06
CA ALA A 6 0.10 -10.34 17.59
C ALA A 6 0.41 -10.16 16.08
N LYS A 7 -0.62 -9.95 15.24
CA LYS A 7 -0.44 -9.64 13.81
C LYS A 7 0.35 -8.34 13.61
N ALA A 8 0.07 -7.29 14.37
CA ALA A 8 0.79 -6.01 14.28
C ALA A 8 2.26 -6.15 14.70
N ALA A 9 2.53 -6.89 15.78
CA ALA A 9 3.89 -7.16 16.23
C ALA A 9 4.68 -7.96 15.18
N SER A 10 4.09 -9.03 14.61
CA SER A 10 4.72 -9.81 13.55
C SER A 10 4.96 -8.97 12.30
N PHE A 11 4.01 -8.13 11.90
CA PHE A 11 4.16 -7.24 10.75
C PHE A 11 5.28 -6.21 10.93
N ARG A 12 5.43 -5.67 12.14
CA ARG A 12 6.55 -4.78 12.47
C ARG A 12 7.90 -5.47 12.34
N VAL A 13 8.02 -6.71 12.82
CA VAL A 13 9.25 -7.52 12.69
C VAL A 13 9.62 -7.76 11.23
N LEU A 14 8.65 -7.95 10.33
CA LEU A 14 8.91 -8.13 8.90
C LEU A 14 9.62 -6.92 8.26
N HIS A 15 9.50 -5.70 8.80
CA HIS A 15 10.17 -4.50 8.31
C HIS A 15 11.63 -4.36 8.78
N SER A 16 12.03 -5.08 9.83
CA SER A 16 13.38 -5.07 10.40
C SER A 16 14.17 -6.36 10.12
N GLY A 17 13.59 -7.28 9.36
CA GLY A 17 14.20 -8.54 8.98
C GLY A 17 15.36 -8.38 7.99
N ARG A 18 16.15 -9.46 7.81
CA ARG A 18 17.19 -9.53 6.77
C ARG A 18 16.61 -9.72 5.37
N GLU A 19 15.39 -10.25 5.28
CA GLU A 19 14.69 -10.48 4.02
C GLU A 19 13.82 -9.28 3.67
N ILE A 20 13.86 -8.89 2.40
CA ILE A 20 12.98 -7.84 1.89
C ILE A 20 11.51 -8.28 2.00
N LEU A 21 10.65 -7.42 2.53
CA LEU A 21 9.23 -7.68 2.66
C LEU A 21 8.51 -7.40 1.34
N LEU A 22 8.01 -8.46 0.70
CA LEU A 22 7.15 -8.34 -0.48
C LEU A 22 5.69 -8.22 -0.05
N LEU A 23 5.04 -7.15 -0.49
CA LEU A 23 3.63 -6.87 -0.24
C LEU A 23 2.88 -6.69 -1.56
N PRO A 24 2.41 -7.78 -2.19
CA PRO A 24 1.49 -7.66 -3.30
C PRO A 24 0.22 -6.93 -2.85
N ASN A 25 -0.24 -6.00 -3.70
CA ASN A 25 -1.43 -5.23 -3.37
C ASN A 25 -2.69 -5.96 -3.86
N VAL A 26 -3.71 -5.91 -3.00
CA VAL A 26 -5.01 -6.54 -3.18
C VAL A 26 -6.12 -5.49 -3.08
N TRP A 27 -7.30 -5.78 -3.64
CA TRP A 27 -8.42 -4.83 -3.70
C TRP A 27 -9.77 -5.45 -3.32
N ASP A 28 -9.81 -6.77 -3.16
CA ASP A 28 -10.97 -7.54 -2.75
C ASP A 28 -10.56 -8.82 -2.01
N VAL A 29 -11.55 -9.58 -1.56
CA VAL A 29 -11.32 -10.83 -0.83
C VAL A 29 -10.67 -11.90 -1.71
N ALA A 30 -11.05 -11.99 -2.98
CA ALA A 30 -10.51 -13.00 -3.89
C ALA A 30 -9.02 -12.80 -4.14
N SER A 31 -8.62 -11.57 -4.46
CA SER A 31 -7.21 -11.22 -4.63
C SER A 31 -6.40 -11.45 -3.34
N ALA A 32 -6.99 -11.14 -2.17
CA ALA A 32 -6.31 -11.33 -0.89
C ALA A 32 -6.07 -12.80 -0.54
N LEU A 33 -7.07 -13.66 -0.74
CA LEU A 33 -6.96 -15.10 -0.52
C LEU A 33 -5.94 -15.74 -1.48
N LEU A 34 -5.94 -15.35 -2.75
CA LEU A 34 -4.98 -15.83 -3.74
C LEU A 34 -3.53 -15.48 -3.35
N ILE A 35 -3.30 -14.23 -2.92
CA ILE A 35 -1.97 -13.79 -2.49
C ILE A 35 -1.53 -14.50 -1.20
N GLU A 36 -2.43 -14.70 -0.24
CA GLU A 36 -2.13 -15.49 0.96
C GLU A 36 -1.80 -16.95 0.60
N GLU A 37 -2.57 -17.57 -0.28
CA GLU A 37 -2.33 -18.95 -0.77
C GLU A 37 -0.98 -19.09 -1.47
N SER A 38 -0.56 -18.05 -2.16
CA SER A 38 0.76 -17.98 -2.80
C SER A 38 1.94 -17.89 -1.81
N GLY A 39 1.67 -17.87 -0.49
CA GLY A 39 2.68 -17.92 0.58
C GLY A 39 3.28 -16.57 0.98
N PHE A 40 2.68 -15.45 0.59
CA PHE A 40 3.13 -14.13 1.03
C PHE A 40 2.84 -13.92 2.51
N LYS A 41 3.83 -13.35 3.23
CA LYS A 41 3.80 -13.18 4.70
C LYS A 41 2.86 -12.05 5.18
N ALA A 42 2.44 -11.17 4.28
CA ALA A 42 1.49 -10.08 4.53
C ALA A 42 0.93 -9.57 3.19
N VAL A 43 -0.17 -8.83 3.23
CA VAL A 43 -0.75 -8.17 2.06
C VAL A 43 -0.94 -6.68 2.30
N ALA A 44 -0.84 -5.88 1.24
CA ALA A 44 -1.20 -4.48 1.26
C ALA A 44 -2.49 -4.27 0.45
N THR A 45 -3.40 -3.40 0.89
CA THR A 45 -4.48 -2.97 0.02
C THR A 45 -4.00 -1.93 -1.00
N SER A 46 -4.77 -1.69 -2.05
CA SER A 46 -4.55 -0.61 -3.00
C SER A 46 -5.78 0.29 -3.01
N SER A 47 -5.63 1.55 -2.60
CA SER A 47 -6.71 2.56 -2.66
C SER A 47 -7.28 2.69 -4.06
N ALA A 48 -6.41 2.87 -5.06
CA ALA A 48 -6.80 2.93 -6.47
C ALA A 48 -7.48 1.63 -6.94
N GLY A 49 -6.95 0.45 -6.56
CA GLY A 49 -7.56 -0.83 -6.92
C GLY A 49 -8.96 -1.00 -6.34
N ILE A 50 -9.16 -0.61 -5.09
CA ILE A 50 -10.48 -0.61 -4.44
C ILE A 50 -11.41 0.40 -5.12
N ALA A 51 -10.96 1.64 -5.34
CA ALA A 51 -11.75 2.67 -6.00
C ALA A 51 -12.22 2.22 -7.39
N PHE A 52 -11.30 1.69 -8.22
CA PHE A 52 -11.62 1.19 -9.56
C PHE A 52 -12.64 0.04 -9.52
N SER A 53 -12.54 -0.88 -8.56
CA SER A 53 -13.50 -1.99 -8.43
C SER A 53 -14.90 -1.53 -8.04
N LEU A 54 -14.99 -0.37 -7.39
CA LEU A 54 -16.26 0.28 -7.01
C LEU A 54 -16.76 1.29 -8.06
N GLY A 55 -16.04 1.46 -9.18
CA GLY A 55 -16.42 2.37 -10.27
C GLY A 55 -16.03 3.84 -10.06
N TYR A 56 -15.05 4.11 -9.19
CA TYR A 56 -14.56 5.46 -8.91
C TYR A 56 -13.11 5.64 -9.37
N PRO A 57 -12.72 6.87 -9.77
CA PRO A 57 -11.31 7.19 -9.95
C PRO A 57 -10.56 7.21 -8.62
N ASP A 58 -9.24 7.13 -8.66
CA ASP A 58 -8.33 7.29 -7.53
C ASP A 58 -8.37 8.74 -6.97
N GLY A 59 -7.83 8.95 -5.76
CA GLY A 59 -7.69 10.27 -5.14
C GLY A 59 -8.85 10.66 -4.20
N GLN A 60 -9.19 9.79 -3.26
CA GLN A 60 -10.22 9.99 -2.21
C GLN A 60 -11.62 10.32 -2.77
N ARG A 61 -11.98 9.69 -3.92
CA ARG A 61 -13.31 9.86 -4.56
C ARG A 61 -14.38 8.97 -3.95
N ILE A 62 -13.99 7.92 -3.25
CA ILE A 62 -14.91 7.13 -2.40
C ILE A 62 -14.81 7.62 -0.96
N SER A 63 -15.86 7.38 -0.17
CA SER A 63 -15.82 7.77 1.24
C SER A 63 -14.85 6.88 2.04
N ARG A 64 -14.37 7.39 3.17
CA ARG A 64 -13.57 6.60 4.12
C ARG A 64 -14.30 5.33 4.53
N GLU A 65 -15.61 5.40 4.74
CA GLU A 65 -16.45 4.28 5.17
C GLU A 65 -16.50 3.18 4.10
N GLN A 66 -16.62 3.55 2.83
CA GLN A 66 -16.59 2.59 1.71
C GLN A 66 -15.22 1.91 1.59
N MET A 67 -14.13 2.68 1.69
CA MET A 67 -12.77 2.14 1.69
C MET A 67 -12.56 1.15 2.83
N LEU A 68 -12.90 1.54 4.04
CA LEU A 68 -12.73 0.72 5.24
C LEU A 68 -13.63 -0.52 5.25
N ALA A 69 -14.82 -0.46 4.66
CA ALA A 69 -15.68 -1.64 4.52
C ALA A 69 -15.02 -2.73 3.65
N VAL A 70 -14.31 -2.36 2.59
CA VAL A 70 -13.55 -3.32 1.77
C VAL A 70 -12.33 -3.84 2.54
N ILE A 71 -11.57 -2.95 3.19
CA ILE A 71 -10.41 -3.32 4.01
C ILE A 71 -10.81 -4.31 5.10
N ALA A 72 -11.94 -4.08 5.78
CA ALA A 72 -12.45 -4.98 6.83
C ALA A 72 -12.79 -6.37 6.30
N ARG A 73 -13.41 -6.46 5.11
CA ARG A 73 -13.67 -7.75 4.45
C ARG A 73 -12.38 -8.49 4.13
N ILE A 74 -11.38 -7.79 3.59
CA ILE A 74 -10.05 -8.36 3.30
C ILE A 74 -9.40 -8.84 4.60
N ALA A 75 -9.30 -7.99 5.62
CA ALA A 75 -8.63 -8.32 6.87
C ALA A 75 -9.29 -9.49 7.62
N LYS A 76 -10.62 -9.62 7.49
CA LYS A 76 -11.39 -10.76 8.05
C LYS A 76 -11.17 -12.05 7.25
N ALA A 77 -10.86 -11.99 5.96
CA ALA A 77 -10.76 -13.18 5.11
C ALA A 77 -9.38 -13.84 5.20
N VAL A 78 -8.33 -13.12 5.60
CA VAL A 78 -6.95 -13.62 5.61
C VAL A 78 -6.37 -13.73 7.03
N ARG A 79 -5.44 -14.69 7.20
CA ARG A 79 -4.69 -14.89 8.45
C ARG A 79 -3.47 -13.99 8.55
N VAL A 80 -2.86 -13.68 7.40
CA VAL A 80 -1.68 -12.82 7.34
C VAL A 80 -2.00 -11.37 7.71
N PRO A 81 -1.01 -10.58 8.17
CA PRO A 81 -1.18 -9.15 8.41
C PRO A 81 -1.65 -8.40 7.16
N VAL A 82 -2.56 -7.44 7.35
CA VAL A 82 -3.03 -6.53 6.31
C VAL A 82 -2.57 -5.12 6.62
N THR A 83 -1.97 -4.43 5.65
CA THR A 83 -1.70 -2.99 5.72
C THR A 83 -2.62 -2.23 4.76
N ALA A 84 -3.28 -1.20 5.27
CA ALA A 84 -4.28 -0.43 4.55
C ALA A 84 -3.65 0.73 3.76
N ASP A 85 -4.01 0.90 2.51
CA ASP A 85 -3.75 2.11 1.74
C ASP A 85 -4.95 3.03 1.90
N VAL A 86 -4.78 4.10 2.67
CA VAL A 86 -5.85 5.07 3.01
C VAL A 86 -5.52 6.48 2.54
N GLU A 87 -4.71 6.56 1.49
CA GLU A 87 -4.36 7.81 0.81
C GLU A 87 -3.86 8.88 1.81
N ALA A 88 -4.35 10.14 1.73
CA ALA A 88 -3.97 11.22 2.63
C ALA A 88 -4.70 11.19 4.00
N GLY A 89 -5.43 10.10 4.31
CA GLY A 89 -6.07 9.90 5.61
C GLY A 89 -7.51 10.42 5.71
N TYR A 90 -8.18 10.67 4.60
CA TYR A 90 -9.60 11.08 4.53
C TYR A 90 -9.94 12.30 5.37
N GLY A 91 -9.15 13.35 5.21
CA GLY A 91 -9.38 14.64 5.85
C GLY A 91 -8.15 15.53 5.84
N LYS A 92 -8.35 16.79 6.23
CA LYS A 92 -7.31 17.83 6.15
C LYS A 92 -6.58 18.04 7.45
N THR A 93 -7.15 17.60 8.58
CA THR A 93 -6.60 17.87 9.92
C THR A 93 -5.84 16.68 10.51
N PRO A 94 -4.97 16.88 11.50
CA PRO A 94 -4.35 15.81 12.26
C PRO A 94 -5.36 14.88 12.92
N GLU A 95 -6.48 15.42 13.42
CA GLU A 95 -7.57 14.65 14.05
C GLU A 95 -8.23 13.71 13.04
N ASP A 96 -8.36 14.11 11.77
CA ASP A 96 -8.88 13.26 10.70
C ASP A 96 -7.97 12.05 10.48
N ALA A 97 -6.66 12.27 10.41
CA ALA A 97 -5.67 11.20 10.28
C ALA A 97 -5.72 10.24 11.48
N GLY A 98 -5.86 10.77 12.70
CA GLY A 98 -6.04 9.97 13.90
C GLY A 98 -7.34 9.16 13.89
N ARG A 99 -8.46 9.75 13.44
CA ARG A 99 -9.74 9.02 13.27
C ARG A 99 -9.63 7.90 12.24
N THR A 100 -8.93 8.16 11.13
CA THR A 100 -8.69 7.15 10.11
C THR A 100 -7.80 6.01 10.63
N ALA A 101 -6.75 6.31 11.40
CA ALA A 101 -5.92 5.28 12.04
C ALA A 101 -6.73 4.39 12.99
N ARG A 102 -7.64 4.97 13.78
CA ARG A 102 -8.58 4.19 14.62
C ARG A 102 -9.42 3.26 13.76
N ALA A 103 -10.05 3.79 12.72
CA ALA A 103 -10.95 3.03 11.88
C ALA A 103 -10.23 1.92 11.07
N VAL A 104 -8.97 2.14 10.69
CA VAL A 104 -8.08 1.11 10.10
C VAL A 104 -7.85 -0.04 11.09
N ALA A 105 -7.55 0.27 12.36
CA ALA A 105 -7.36 -0.74 13.38
C ALA A 105 -8.67 -1.50 13.68
N GLU A 106 -9.80 -0.81 13.75
CA GLU A 106 -11.14 -1.40 13.93
C GLU A 106 -11.54 -2.30 12.75
N ALA A 107 -11.08 -1.98 11.53
CA ALA A 107 -11.22 -2.82 10.34
C ALA A 107 -10.33 -4.08 10.35
N GLY A 108 -9.45 -4.25 11.35
CA GLY A 108 -8.55 -5.39 11.49
C GLY A 108 -7.23 -5.27 10.72
N ALA A 109 -6.94 -4.13 10.10
CA ALA A 109 -5.63 -3.88 9.51
C ALA A 109 -4.62 -3.44 10.59
N VAL A 110 -3.36 -3.85 10.42
CA VAL A 110 -2.29 -3.65 11.41
C VAL A 110 -1.18 -2.71 10.91
N GLY A 111 -1.40 -2.11 9.76
CA GLY A 111 -0.55 -1.08 9.20
C GLY A 111 -1.37 -0.17 8.28
N MET A 112 -0.81 0.99 7.97
CA MET A 112 -1.40 1.92 7.00
C MET A 112 -0.35 2.72 6.25
N ASN A 113 -0.67 3.12 5.02
CA ASN A 113 0.00 4.23 4.36
C ASN A 113 -0.64 5.56 4.80
N LEU A 114 0.15 6.64 4.79
CA LEU A 114 -0.33 8.00 4.89
C LEU A 114 0.51 8.85 3.95
N GLU A 115 -0.09 9.36 2.88
CA GLU A 115 0.59 10.18 1.89
C GLU A 115 0.38 11.68 2.14
N ASP A 116 1.26 12.47 1.54
CA ASP A 116 1.21 13.93 1.59
C ASP A 116 0.57 14.57 0.34
N ALA A 117 0.10 13.76 -0.64
CA ALA A 117 -0.68 14.27 -1.75
C ALA A 117 -2.07 14.75 -1.29
N MET A 118 -2.56 15.82 -1.89
CA MET A 118 -3.93 16.29 -1.68
C MET A 118 -4.82 15.77 -2.80
N GLY A 119 -5.80 14.93 -2.48
CA GLY A 119 -6.66 14.26 -3.47
C GLY A 119 -7.41 15.21 -4.43
N ASP A 120 -7.72 16.42 -3.99
CA ASP A 120 -8.41 17.47 -4.79
C ASP A 120 -7.43 18.39 -5.53
N SER A 121 -6.13 18.28 -5.27
CA SER A 121 -5.08 19.10 -5.91
C SER A 121 -3.80 18.27 -6.11
N PRO A 122 -3.75 17.41 -7.14
CA PRO A 122 -2.67 16.43 -7.30
C PRO A 122 -1.29 17.06 -7.59
N SER A 123 -1.21 18.37 -7.79
CA SER A 123 0.06 19.10 -7.99
C SER A 123 0.56 19.78 -6.73
N VAL A 124 -0.10 19.58 -5.59
CA VAL A 124 0.26 20.25 -4.32
C VAL A 124 0.35 19.21 -3.22
N LEU A 125 1.47 19.21 -2.51
CA LEU A 125 1.63 18.40 -1.30
C LEU A 125 1.14 19.17 -0.08
N VAL A 126 0.69 18.43 0.92
CA VAL A 126 0.45 18.96 2.26
C VAL A 126 1.74 19.61 2.79
N GLU A 127 1.63 20.81 3.35
CA GLU A 127 2.76 21.49 3.98
C GLU A 127 3.42 20.57 5.02
N LEU A 128 4.75 20.54 5.02
CA LEU A 128 5.50 19.61 5.86
C LEU A 128 5.11 19.67 7.35
N PRO A 129 4.97 20.84 7.99
CA PRO A 129 4.56 20.88 9.39
C PRO A 129 3.23 20.20 9.66
N LEU A 130 2.23 20.43 8.81
CA LEU A 130 0.91 19.81 8.93
C LEU A 130 0.97 18.28 8.71
N GLN A 131 1.77 17.82 7.75
CA GLN A 131 1.96 16.37 7.53
C GLN A 131 2.62 15.71 8.74
N LEU A 132 3.57 16.37 9.41
CA LEU A 132 4.18 15.86 10.63
C LEU A 132 3.17 15.76 11.79
N GLU A 133 2.27 16.74 11.91
CA GLU A 133 1.18 16.69 12.91
C GLU A 133 0.22 15.54 12.61
N LYS A 134 -0.13 15.29 11.36
CA LYS A 134 -0.94 14.13 10.95
C LYS A 134 -0.26 12.81 11.32
N ILE A 135 1.05 12.66 11.07
CA ILE A 135 1.83 11.48 11.45
C ILE A 135 1.83 11.27 12.97
N ARG A 136 2.05 12.34 13.75
CA ARG A 136 2.01 12.28 15.22
C ARG A 136 0.62 11.88 15.74
N ALA A 137 -0.45 12.41 15.15
CA ALA A 137 -1.81 12.06 15.52
C ALA A 137 -2.12 10.56 15.25
N VAL A 138 -1.61 9.99 14.16
CA VAL A 138 -1.68 8.53 13.90
C VAL A 138 -0.94 7.74 14.99
N ARG A 139 0.29 8.18 15.36
CA ARG A 139 1.06 7.53 16.44
C ARG A 139 0.37 7.58 17.80
N GLU A 140 -0.16 8.74 18.13
CA GLU A 140 -0.91 8.91 19.38
C GLU A 140 -2.14 8.01 19.42
N MET A 141 -2.90 7.93 18.32
CA MET A 141 -4.05 7.05 18.23
C MET A 141 -3.66 5.57 18.38
N ALA A 142 -2.61 5.11 17.69
CA ALA A 142 -2.09 3.75 17.80
C ALA A 142 -1.67 3.43 19.24
N SER A 143 -1.04 4.38 19.94
CA SER A 143 -0.68 4.25 21.35
C SER A 143 -1.92 4.12 22.26
N ARG A 144 -2.94 4.96 22.06
CA ARG A 144 -4.21 4.91 22.81
C ARG A 144 -4.93 3.57 22.63
N LEU A 145 -4.87 3.01 21.43
CA LEU A 145 -5.45 1.70 21.10
C LEU A 145 -4.58 0.52 21.59
N ARG A 146 -3.34 0.79 22.01
CA ARG A 146 -2.34 -0.23 22.36
C ARG A 146 -2.07 -1.22 21.22
N ILE A 147 -2.16 -0.76 19.97
CA ILE A 147 -1.87 -1.56 18.78
C ILE A 147 -0.57 -1.00 18.18
N PRO A 148 0.48 -1.82 17.97
CA PRO A 148 1.72 -1.39 17.33
C PRO A 148 1.53 -1.24 15.80
N LEU A 149 0.58 -0.37 15.41
CA LEU A 149 0.22 -0.09 14.02
C LEU A 149 1.47 0.36 13.23
N VAL A 150 1.77 -0.29 12.15
CA VAL A 150 2.89 0.07 11.27
C VAL A 150 2.46 1.21 10.35
N LEU A 151 3.12 2.36 10.47
CA LEU A 151 2.90 3.52 9.63
C LEU A 151 3.97 3.60 8.53
N ASN A 152 3.54 3.51 7.28
CA ASN A 152 4.32 3.72 6.07
C ASN A 152 4.02 5.13 5.55
N ALA A 153 4.81 6.13 5.95
CA ALA A 153 4.59 7.52 5.55
C ALA A 153 5.14 7.76 4.13
N ARG A 154 4.28 8.28 3.25
CA ARG A 154 4.53 8.43 1.83
C ARG A 154 4.66 9.90 1.44
N THR A 155 5.64 10.21 0.58
CA THR A 155 5.68 11.47 -0.14
C THR A 155 5.57 11.25 -1.65
N ASP A 156 4.69 12.01 -2.29
CA ASP A 156 4.41 11.89 -3.72
C ASP A 156 5.27 12.79 -4.61
N MET A 157 6.36 13.33 -4.07
CA MET A 157 7.32 14.16 -4.80
C MET A 157 7.70 13.61 -6.17
N TYR A 158 8.05 12.30 -6.24
CA TYR A 158 8.44 11.64 -7.48
C TYR A 158 7.26 11.17 -8.31
N LEU A 159 6.19 10.65 -7.70
CA LEU A 159 5.02 10.16 -8.40
C LEU A 159 4.33 11.28 -9.18
N LEU A 160 4.19 12.44 -8.56
CA LEU A 160 3.52 13.62 -9.13
C LEU A 160 4.50 14.61 -9.77
N GLN A 161 5.81 14.30 -9.75
CA GLN A 161 6.87 15.14 -10.30
C GLN A 161 6.85 16.59 -9.77
N ILE A 162 6.61 16.73 -8.47
CA ILE A 162 6.54 18.04 -7.79
C ILE A 162 7.91 18.73 -7.76
N GLY A 163 7.91 20.05 -7.93
CA GLY A 163 9.10 20.91 -7.83
C GLY A 163 10.11 20.73 -8.96
N ASP A 164 11.25 21.43 -8.81
CA ASP A 164 12.36 21.33 -9.75
C ASP A 164 12.96 19.92 -9.71
N PRO A 165 13.16 19.26 -10.87
CA PRO A 165 13.83 17.97 -10.94
C PRO A 165 15.19 17.92 -10.24
N ALA A 166 15.97 19.02 -10.25
CA ALA A 166 17.28 19.09 -9.62
C ALA A 166 17.19 19.11 -8.08
N GLU A 167 16.14 19.66 -7.51
CA GLU A 167 15.92 19.79 -6.06
C GLU A 167 15.05 18.66 -5.50
N ARG A 168 14.34 17.94 -6.35
CA ARG A 168 13.34 16.93 -5.95
C ARG A 168 13.91 15.84 -5.04
N TYR A 169 15.14 15.41 -5.28
CA TYR A 169 15.77 14.40 -4.44
C TYR A 169 15.98 14.93 -3.01
N ASP A 170 16.59 16.09 -2.87
CA ASP A 170 16.93 16.66 -1.56
C ASP A 170 15.65 17.00 -0.76
N GLU A 171 14.61 17.49 -1.42
CA GLU A 171 13.31 17.72 -0.79
C GLU A 171 12.63 16.39 -0.37
N THR A 172 12.76 15.34 -1.18
CA THR A 172 12.27 13.98 -0.82
C THR A 172 12.98 13.48 0.44
N VAL A 173 14.31 13.55 0.49
CA VAL A 173 15.09 13.16 1.67
C VAL A 173 14.69 13.97 2.89
N ARG A 174 14.53 15.29 2.75
CA ARG A 174 14.10 16.19 3.83
C ARG A 174 12.73 15.75 4.40
N ARG A 175 11.74 15.50 3.53
CA ARG A 175 10.40 15.07 3.95
C ARG A 175 10.43 13.71 4.62
N LEU A 176 11.05 12.71 4.00
CA LEU A 176 11.08 11.35 4.53
C LEU A 176 11.85 11.25 5.85
N SER A 177 12.94 12.01 6.02
CA SER A 177 13.65 12.13 7.30
C SER A 177 12.74 12.68 8.39
N ALA A 178 12.03 13.77 8.10
CA ALA A 178 11.10 14.37 9.03
C ALA A 178 9.91 13.44 9.35
N PHE A 179 9.41 12.67 8.38
CA PHE A 179 8.35 11.66 8.63
C PHE A 179 8.82 10.57 9.58
N ARG A 180 10.06 10.08 9.41
CA ARG A 180 10.67 9.12 10.33
C ARG A 180 10.76 9.70 11.75
N GLU A 181 11.26 10.93 11.89
CA GLU A 181 11.39 11.62 13.19
C GLU A 181 10.02 11.85 13.84
N ALA A 182 8.97 12.09 13.05
CA ALA A 182 7.60 12.22 13.54
C ALA A 182 6.97 10.88 13.94
N GLY A 183 7.63 9.74 13.66
CA GLY A 183 7.23 8.41 14.12
C GLY A 183 6.81 7.42 13.03
N ALA A 184 7.12 7.65 11.76
CA ALA A 184 6.92 6.64 10.72
C ALA A 184 7.82 5.40 10.96
N ASP A 185 7.27 4.21 10.80
CA ASP A 185 8.02 2.94 10.90
C ASP A 185 8.74 2.61 9.59
N CYS A 186 8.16 3.03 8.48
CA CYS A 186 8.68 2.88 7.13
C CYS A 186 8.39 4.17 6.36
N VAL A 187 9.23 4.51 5.38
CA VAL A 187 9.00 5.67 4.53
C VAL A 187 8.89 5.25 3.07
N PHE A 188 8.20 6.04 2.25
CA PHE A 188 7.80 5.64 0.92
C PHE A 188 7.84 6.81 -0.07
N ALA A 189 8.58 6.65 -1.17
CA ALA A 189 8.62 7.58 -2.29
C ALA A 189 8.27 6.83 -3.59
N PRO A 190 6.98 6.67 -3.94
CA PRO A 190 6.58 6.06 -5.20
C PRO A 190 7.07 6.90 -6.38
N GLY A 191 7.33 6.22 -7.51
CA GLY A 191 7.83 6.88 -8.73
C GLY A 191 9.35 6.75 -8.93
N LEU A 192 10.11 6.46 -7.88
CA LEU A 192 11.52 6.10 -8.01
C LEU A 192 11.67 4.71 -8.62
N ARG A 193 12.49 4.61 -9.70
CA ARG A 193 12.68 3.35 -10.44
C ARG A 193 14.13 3.04 -10.75
N ASP A 194 15.03 4.02 -10.71
CA ASP A 194 16.43 3.80 -11.01
C ASP A 194 17.21 3.33 -9.78
N ALA A 195 18.04 2.31 -9.94
CA ALA A 195 18.80 1.69 -8.87
C ALA A 195 19.78 2.66 -8.17
N PRO A 196 20.51 3.54 -8.88
CA PRO A 196 21.39 4.50 -8.24
C PRO A 196 20.69 5.42 -7.26
N THR A 197 19.57 6.03 -7.64
CA THR A 197 18.80 6.94 -6.77
C THR A 197 18.17 6.19 -5.59
N ILE A 198 17.67 4.97 -5.82
CA ILE A 198 17.15 4.12 -4.73
C ILE A 198 18.25 3.79 -3.73
N GLY A 199 19.43 3.36 -4.21
CA GLY A 199 20.57 3.05 -3.35
C GLY A 199 21.06 4.25 -2.52
N ARG A 200 21.11 5.43 -3.16
CA ARG A 200 21.43 6.70 -2.47
C ARG A 200 20.39 7.01 -1.40
N LEU A 201 19.10 6.86 -1.70
CA LEU A 201 18.01 7.13 -0.75
C LEU A 201 18.10 6.21 0.49
N VAL A 202 18.40 4.92 0.29
CA VAL A 202 18.61 3.96 1.38
C VAL A 202 19.80 4.37 2.26
N ALA A 203 20.90 4.79 1.64
CA ALA A 203 22.12 5.21 2.37
C ALA A 203 21.88 6.50 3.18
N ASP A 204 21.14 7.46 2.63
CA ASP A 204 20.90 8.74 3.28
C ASP A 204 19.88 8.64 4.43
N LEU A 205 18.79 7.87 4.25
CA LEU A 205 17.70 7.80 5.25
C LEU A 205 17.97 6.82 6.40
N LYS A 206 18.70 5.74 6.17
CA LYS A 206 19.06 4.72 7.19
C LYS A 206 17.84 4.23 8.01
N CYS A 207 16.73 4.00 7.34
CA CYS A 207 15.50 3.48 7.93
C CYS A 207 14.79 2.55 6.93
N PRO A 208 13.78 1.77 7.33
CA PRO A 208 13.01 0.97 6.38
C PRO A 208 12.38 1.82 5.28
N ILE A 209 12.62 1.46 4.02
CA ILE A 209 12.09 2.14 2.84
C ILE A 209 11.24 1.17 2.04
N ASN A 210 10.06 1.65 1.64
CA ASN A 210 9.19 0.99 0.67
C ASN A 210 9.46 1.52 -0.74
N ILE A 211 9.56 0.62 -1.70
CA ILE A 211 9.62 0.95 -3.13
C ILE A 211 8.34 0.44 -3.82
N LEU A 212 7.75 1.29 -4.66
CA LEU A 212 6.69 0.91 -5.59
C LEU A 212 7.33 0.30 -6.82
N ALA A 213 7.33 -1.03 -6.90
CA ALA A 213 7.92 -1.75 -8.01
C ALA A 213 6.91 -2.02 -9.13
N GLY A 214 7.42 -2.20 -10.32
CA GLY A 214 6.67 -2.52 -11.52
C GLY A 214 7.57 -2.59 -12.74
N PRO A 215 7.02 -2.67 -13.96
CA PRO A 215 7.83 -2.67 -15.17
C PRO A 215 8.81 -1.49 -15.21
N GLY A 216 10.09 -1.78 -15.43
CA GLY A 216 11.19 -0.80 -15.43
C GLY A 216 11.81 -0.49 -14.06
N SER A 217 11.32 -1.11 -12.98
CA SER A 217 12.01 -1.07 -11.68
C SER A 217 13.08 -2.16 -11.59
N PRO A 218 14.10 -2.02 -10.71
CA PRO A 218 14.99 -3.12 -10.38
C PRO A 218 14.22 -4.33 -9.86
N SER A 219 14.74 -5.51 -10.10
CA SER A 219 14.16 -6.76 -9.58
C SER A 219 14.23 -6.79 -8.05
N VAL A 220 13.40 -7.64 -7.43
CA VAL A 220 13.39 -7.81 -5.96
C VAL A 220 14.79 -8.19 -5.41
N PRO A 221 15.58 -9.10 -6.03
CA PRO A 221 16.94 -9.38 -5.59
C PRO A 221 17.86 -8.17 -5.67
N GLU A 222 17.72 -7.32 -6.69
CA GLU A 222 18.49 -6.07 -6.81
C GLU A 222 18.08 -5.06 -5.73
N LEU A 223 16.79 -4.85 -5.51
CA LEU A 223 16.28 -3.99 -4.45
C LEU A 223 16.74 -4.46 -3.05
N SER A 224 16.79 -5.77 -2.83
CA SER A 224 17.30 -6.35 -1.59
C SER A 224 18.79 -6.03 -1.39
N LYS A 225 19.61 -6.13 -2.44
CA LYS A 225 21.05 -5.76 -2.40
C LYS A 225 21.26 -4.28 -2.12
N LEU A 226 20.33 -3.42 -2.58
CA LEU A 226 20.36 -1.98 -2.29
C LEU A 226 19.93 -1.66 -0.84
N GLY A 227 19.42 -2.63 -0.08
CA GLY A 227 18.98 -2.43 1.30
C GLY A 227 17.53 -1.95 1.43
N VAL A 228 16.73 -2.10 0.38
CA VAL A 228 15.27 -1.81 0.44
C VAL A 228 14.61 -2.81 1.39
N ALA A 229 13.81 -2.31 2.32
CA ALA A 229 13.15 -3.14 3.34
C ALA A 229 11.79 -3.68 2.89
N ARG A 230 11.07 -2.97 2.01
CA ARG A 230 9.71 -3.29 1.60
C ARG A 230 9.51 -2.98 0.11
N VAL A 231 8.75 -3.84 -0.55
CA VAL A 231 8.30 -3.64 -1.94
C VAL A 231 6.80 -3.84 -2.01
N SER A 232 6.13 -2.90 -2.66
CA SER A 232 4.69 -2.97 -2.99
C SER A 232 4.47 -2.73 -4.48
N LEU A 233 3.29 -3.09 -4.99
CA LEU A 233 2.96 -3.05 -6.41
C LEU A 233 1.86 -2.01 -6.74
N GLY A 234 1.24 -1.42 -5.72
CA GLY A 234 0.13 -0.47 -5.89
C GLY A 234 -1.03 -1.06 -6.69
N SER A 235 -1.62 -0.30 -7.58
CA SER A 235 -2.73 -0.77 -8.43
C SER A 235 -2.29 -1.67 -9.59
N ALA A 236 -1.00 -1.98 -9.75
CA ALA A 236 -0.50 -2.71 -10.92
C ALA A 236 -1.13 -4.12 -11.05
N THR A 237 -1.34 -4.82 -9.94
CA THR A 237 -1.98 -6.14 -9.90
C THR A 237 -3.43 -6.06 -10.40
N MET A 238 -4.22 -5.13 -9.90
CA MET A 238 -5.60 -4.91 -10.37
C MET A 238 -5.62 -4.51 -11.86
N ARG A 239 -4.77 -3.57 -12.29
CA ARG A 239 -4.69 -3.16 -13.69
C ARG A 239 -4.27 -4.30 -14.62
N ALA A 240 -3.43 -5.22 -14.15
CA ALA A 240 -3.06 -6.43 -14.90
C ALA A 240 -4.27 -7.35 -15.14
N THR A 241 -5.15 -7.52 -14.14
CA THR A 241 -6.40 -8.31 -14.30
C THR A 241 -7.36 -7.65 -15.29
N VAL A 242 -7.49 -6.32 -15.26
CA VAL A 242 -8.27 -5.56 -16.27
C VAL A 242 -7.66 -5.72 -17.65
N GLY A 243 -6.32 -5.74 -17.77
CA GLY A 243 -5.62 -6.04 -19.01
C GLY A 243 -5.91 -7.45 -19.54
N CYS A 244 -5.99 -8.44 -18.65
CA CYS A 244 -6.41 -9.81 -19.01
C CYS A 244 -7.85 -9.81 -19.56
N LEU A 245 -8.79 -9.21 -18.83
CA LEU A 245 -10.19 -9.11 -19.26
C LEU A 245 -10.32 -8.41 -20.63
N ARG A 246 -9.51 -7.38 -20.89
CA ARG A 246 -9.47 -6.71 -22.19
C ARG A 246 -9.07 -7.66 -23.32
N ARG A 247 -8.05 -8.51 -23.13
CA ARG A 247 -7.63 -9.50 -24.13
C ARG A 247 -8.73 -10.53 -24.40
N ILE A 248 -9.41 -11.02 -23.36
CA ILE A 248 -10.57 -11.91 -23.48
C ILE A 248 -11.66 -11.25 -24.33
N ALA A 249 -12.03 -10.02 -24.03
CA ALA A 249 -13.06 -9.29 -24.76
C ALA A 249 -12.68 -9.04 -26.23
N GLN A 250 -11.41 -8.76 -26.50
CA GLN A 250 -10.90 -8.58 -27.87
C GLN A 250 -10.93 -9.89 -28.66
N GLU A 251 -10.51 -11.01 -28.09
CA GLU A 251 -10.56 -12.34 -28.70
C GLU A 251 -12.00 -12.73 -29.03
N LEU A 252 -12.91 -12.66 -28.07
CA LEU A 252 -14.32 -12.94 -28.26
C LEU A 252 -14.92 -12.13 -29.41
N LYS A 253 -14.60 -10.83 -29.50
CA LYS A 253 -15.11 -9.95 -30.55
C LYS A 253 -14.49 -10.24 -31.91
N ALA A 254 -13.21 -10.58 -31.98
CA ALA A 254 -12.48 -10.76 -33.24
C ALA A 254 -12.66 -12.14 -33.87
N THR A 255 -12.64 -13.21 -33.07
CA THR A 255 -12.59 -14.59 -33.54
C THR A 255 -13.67 -15.50 -32.95
N GLY A 256 -14.31 -15.10 -31.85
CA GLY A 256 -15.26 -15.94 -31.13
C GLY A 256 -14.62 -17.15 -30.43
N THR A 257 -13.32 -17.08 -30.15
CA THR A 257 -12.56 -18.14 -29.46
C THR A 257 -12.35 -17.82 -27.97
N TYR A 258 -11.77 -18.77 -27.22
CA TYR A 258 -11.70 -18.73 -25.74
C TYR A 258 -10.29 -19.01 -25.20
N SER A 259 -9.24 -18.83 -26.02
CA SER A 259 -7.86 -19.20 -25.64
C SER A 259 -7.34 -18.42 -24.43
N ASN A 260 -7.77 -17.16 -24.27
CA ASN A 260 -7.41 -16.37 -23.10
C ASN A 260 -8.12 -16.77 -21.79
N LEU A 261 -8.96 -17.82 -21.81
CA LEU A 261 -9.62 -18.38 -20.61
C LEU A 261 -9.00 -19.72 -20.18
N GLU A 262 -8.06 -20.30 -20.93
CA GLU A 262 -7.50 -21.64 -20.68
C GLU A 262 -6.83 -21.74 -19.30
N ASP A 263 -6.16 -20.69 -18.83
CA ASP A 263 -5.48 -20.63 -17.54
C ASP A 263 -6.39 -20.18 -16.38
N ALA A 264 -7.69 -19.99 -16.60
CA ALA A 264 -8.60 -19.55 -15.56
C ALA A 264 -8.78 -20.64 -14.49
N PRO A 265 -8.72 -20.29 -13.19
CA PRO A 265 -9.05 -21.23 -12.12
C PRO A 265 -10.44 -21.85 -12.33
N SER A 266 -10.57 -23.14 -12.10
CA SER A 266 -11.86 -23.81 -12.21
C SER A 266 -12.87 -23.27 -11.18
N HIS A 267 -14.16 -23.41 -11.47
CA HIS A 267 -15.24 -23.04 -10.54
C HIS A 267 -15.08 -23.73 -9.17
N ALA A 268 -14.64 -24.99 -9.15
CA ALA A 268 -14.40 -25.75 -7.91
C ALA A 268 -13.22 -25.19 -7.10
N GLU A 269 -12.15 -24.74 -7.75
CA GLU A 269 -11.01 -24.08 -7.10
C GLU A 269 -11.41 -22.74 -6.50
N MET A 270 -12.17 -21.93 -7.24
CA MET A 270 -12.68 -20.68 -6.72
C MET A 270 -13.55 -20.87 -5.48
N ASN A 271 -14.48 -21.84 -5.51
CA ASN A 271 -15.32 -22.13 -4.35
C ASN A 271 -14.48 -22.59 -3.14
N ARG A 272 -13.54 -23.52 -3.32
CA ARG A 272 -12.64 -23.94 -2.23
C ARG A 272 -11.85 -22.79 -1.63
N MET A 273 -11.38 -21.87 -2.47
CA MET A 273 -10.67 -20.67 -1.99
C MET A 273 -11.59 -19.78 -1.16
N MET A 274 -12.85 -19.58 -1.57
CA MET A 274 -13.83 -18.73 -0.86
C MET A 274 -14.39 -19.38 0.41
N GLU A 275 -14.42 -20.70 0.51
CA GLU A 275 -14.88 -21.45 1.68
C GLU A 275 -13.86 -21.46 2.83
N ARG A 276 -12.61 -21.02 2.61
CA ARG A 276 -11.60 -20.95 3.65
C ARG A 276 -12.06 -19.99 4.75
N LYS A 277 -12.18 -20.53 5.96
CA LYS A 277 -12.37 -19.71 7.17
C LYS A 277 -11.00 -19.32 7.71
N PRO A 278 -10.79 -18.06 8.10
CA PRO A 278 -9.53 -17.58 8.68
C PRO A 278 -9.20 -18.23 10.02
#